data_09ec87e2aed6ad3c0e500707031e5116
#
_entry.id   09ec87e2aed6ad3c0e500707031e5116
#
_cell.length_a   1.000
_cell.length_b   1.000
_cell.length_c   1.000
_cell.angle_alpha   90.00
_cell.angle_beta   90.00
_cell.angle_gamma   90.00
#
_symmetry.space_group_name_H-M   'P 1'
#
loop_
_entity.id
_entity.type
_entity.pdbx_description
1 polymer ?
#
loop_
_entity_poly.entity_id
_entity_poly.type
_entity_poly.pdbx_seq_one_letter_code
_entity_poly.pdbx_strand_id
1 'polypeptide(L)'
;MKVIVLGAGVVGITSAWYLRGAGHAVTVIDRQFAPGLETSFANGGQISVSHAEPWANPHAIAQILRWLGREDAPLLFRLRADTRQWRWGLRFLLECLPWRTRRNIGAIMRLALYSRDALKALRAETGIEYDHAERGILHFYTSAAQFESARGALRVMNEFGCGRELKTPQELLAIEPALGHALPRIVGGDHAA
;
A
#
# COMPACT_ATOMS: atom_id res chain seq x y z
N MET A 1 -9.92 -29.84 10.52
CA MET A 1 -8.66 -30.34 9.90
C MET A 1 -7.49 -29.88 10.79
N LYS A 2 -6.30 -30.53 10.66
CA LYS A 2 -5.05 -30.00 11.21
C LYS A 2 -4.37 -29.15 10.17
N VAL A 3 -3.98 -27.92 10.50
CA VAL A 3 -3.34 -26.95 9.60
C VAL A 3 -2.05 -26.47 10.22
N ILE A 4 -0.99 -26.39 9.43
CA ILE A 4 0.28 -25.79 9.83
C ILE A 4 0.45 -24.46 9.06
N VAL A 5 0.70 -23.38 9.79
CA VAL A 5 1.02 -22.06 9.25
C VAL A 5 2.52 -21.82 9.42
N LEU A 6 3.22 -21.56 8.35
CA LEU A 6 4.64 -21.25 8.36
C LEU A 6 4.85 -19.74 8.36
N GLY A 7 5.44 -19.24 9.45
CA GLY A 7 5.69 -17.84 9.72
C GLY A 7 4.67 -17.21 10.68
N ALA A 8 5.18 -16.56 11.72
CA ALA A 8 4.40 -15.89 12.77
C ALA A 8 4.42 -14.36 12.64
N GLY A 9 4.59 -13.83 11.43
CA GLY A 9 4.34 -12.43 11.12
C GLY A 9 2.84 -12.12 11.08
N VAL A 10 2.47 -10.87 10.81
CA VAL A 10 1.06 -10.41 10.80
C VAL A 10 0.17 -11.28 9.91
N VAL A 11 0.63 -11.67 8.72
CA VAL A 11 -0.15 -12.51 7.81
C VAL A 11 -0.36 -13.91 8.37
N GLY A 12 0.70 -14.54 8.94
CA GLY A 12 0.59 -15.88 9.52
C GLY A 12 -0.32 -15.93 10.75
N ILE A 13 -0.17 -14.97 11.66
CA ILE A 13 -0.99 -14.91 12.88
C ILE A 13 -2.45 -14.63 12.56
N THR A 14 -2.77 -13.67 11.67
CA THR A 14 -4.15 -13.41 11.27
C THR A 14 -4.77 -14.59 10.52
N SER A 15 -4.02 -15.26 9.66
CA SER A 15 -4.47 -16.50 9.01
C SER A 15 -4.79 -17.59 10.03
N ALA A 16 -3.90 -17.78 11.02
CA ALA A 16 -4.12 -18.76 12.08
C ALA A 16 -5.36 -18.44 12.92
N TRP A 17 -5.59 -17.16 13.21
CA TRP A 17 -6.78 -16.69 13.92
C TRP A 17 -8.06 -17.10 13.20
N TYR A 18 -8.21 -16.72 11.93
CA TYR A 18 -9.39 -17.03 11.14
C TYR A 18 -9.57 -18.54 10.90
N LEU A 19 -8.48 -19.29 10.68
CA LEU A 19 -8.55 -20.75 10.54
C LEU A 19 -9.01 -21.41 11.83
N ARG A 20 -8.55 -20.92 12.99
CA ARG A 20 -9.04 -21.41 14.28
C ARG A 20 -10.51 -21.09 14.48
N GLY A 21 -10.94 -19.86 14.16
CA GLY A 21 -12.35 -19.46 14.18
C GLY A 21 -13.24 -20.32 13.30
N ALA A 22 -12.69 -20.81 12.16
CA ALA A 22 -13.34 -21.78 11.28
C ALA A 22 -13.34 -23.23 11.80
N GLY A 23 -12.88 -23.49 13.03
CA GLY A 23 -12.89 -24.81 13.67
C GLY A 23 -11.71 -25.71 13.32
N HIS A 24 -10.61 -25.17 12.81
CA HIS A 24 -9.41 -25.97 12.51
C HIS A 24 -8.46 -26.02 13.72
N ALA A 25 -7.73 -27.14 13.86
CA ALA A 25 -6.61 -27.24 14.79
C ALA A 25 -5.38 -26.65 14.09
N VAL A 26 -4.91 -25.49 14.58
CA VAL A 26 -3.84 -24.72 13.92
C VAL A 26 -2.58 -24.75 14.75
N THR A 27 -1.45 -25.02 14.09
CA THR A 27 -0.09 -24.88 14.64
C THR A 27 0.68 -23.86 13.82
N VAL A 28 1.23 -22.84 14.48
CA VAL A 28 2.09 -21.84 13.83
C VAL A 28 3.54 -22.19 14.12
N ILE A 29 4.37 -22.20 13.09
CA ILE A 29 5.81 -22.45 13.18
C ILE A 29 6.55 -21.24 12.63
N ASP A 30 7.51 -20.72 13.41
CA ASP A 30 8.38 -19.62 12.99
C ASP A 30 9.83 -19.97 13.30
N ARG A 31 10.76 -19.37 12.58
CA ARG A 31 12.21 -19.48 12.82
C ARG A 31 12.66 -18.64 14.02
N GLN A 32 11.88 -17.64 14.40
CA GLN A 32 12.13 -16.78 15.55
C GLN A 32 11.49 -17.38 16.80
N PHE A 33 12.00 -17.01 17.97
CA PHE A 33 11.53 -17.51 19.26
C PHE A 33 10.18 -16.89 19.71
N ALA A 34 9.73 -15.80 19.04
CA ALA A 34 8.46 -15.16 19.30
C ALA A 34 7.81 -14.63 18.00
N PRO A 35 6.48 -14.41 17.98
CA PRO A 35 5.81 -13.89 16.80
C PRO A 35 6.17 -12.42 16.54
N GLY A 36 6.08 -12.01 15.26
CA GLY A 36 6.23 -10.62 14.85
C GLY A 36 7.64 -10.05 14.82
N LEU A 37 8.68 -10.82 15.10
CA LEU A 37 10.05 -10.32 15.29
C LEU A 37 10.82 -9.95 14.01
N GLU A 38 10.18 -9.98 12.84
CA GLU A 38 10.83 -9.60 11.59
C GLU A 38 10.15 -8.33 10.99
N THR A 39 9.77 -8.34 9.73
CA THR A 39 9.15 -7.18 9.06
C THR A 39 7.91 -6.66 9.79
N SER A 40 7.16 -7.52 10.48
CA SER A 40 5.99 -7.11 11.26
C SER A 40 6.35 -6.33 12.53
N PHE A 41 7.58 -6.44 13.03
CA PHE A 41 8.07 -5.68 14.17
C PHE A 41 8.42 -4.23 13.79
N ALA A 42 9.06 -4.05 12.63
CA ALA A 42 9.55 -2.76 12.18
C ALA A 42 9.16 -2.52 10.72
N ASN A 43 8.14 -1.71 10.51
CA ASN A 43 7.65 -1.26 9.20
C ASN A 43 7.05 0.14 9.33
N GLY A 44 6.43 0.66 8.27
CA GLY A 44 5.83 1.99 8.30
C GLY A 44 4.56 2.12 9.15
N GLY A 45 4.01 1.01 9.66
CA GLY A 45 2.82 0.98 10.53
C GLY A 45 1.55 1.57 9.92
N GLN A 46 1.50 1.74 8.60
CA GLN A 46 0.37 2.37 7.92
C GLN A 46 -0.58 1.34 7.32
N ILE A 47 -1.88 1.49 7.62
CA ILE A 47 -2.97 0.79 6.94
C ILE A 47 -3.58 1.76 5.92
N SER A 48 -3.06 1.73 4.71
CA SER A 48 -3.41 2.70 3.68
C SER A 48 -4.18 2.08 2.53
N VAL A 49 -5.48 2.33 2.46
CA VAL A 49 -6.29 2.03 1.26
C VAL A 49 -6.01 3.04 0.14
N SER A 50 -5.47 4.21 0.45
CA SER A 50 -5.15 5.27 -0.51
C SER A 50 -3.90 5.00 -1.36
N HIS A 51 -3.15 3.95 -1.07
CA HIS A 51 -1.99 3.48 -1.84
C HIS A 51 -2.28 2.23 -2.69
N ALA A 52 -3.47 2.17 -3.28
CA ALA A 52 -3.92 1.04 -4.11
C ALA A 52 -3.42 1.11 -5.58
N GLU A 53 -2.53 2.03 -5.90
CA GLU A 53 -1.98 2.15 -7.25
C GLU A 53 -0.98 1.03 -7.53
N PRO A 54 -1.14 0.25 -8.62
CA PRO A 54 -0.20 -0.79 -8.97
C PRO A 54 1.11 -0.19 -9.51
N TRP A 55 2.23 -0.85 -9.26
CA TRP A 55 3.53 -0.46 -9.83
C TRP A 55 3.52 -0.48 -11.37
N ALA A 56 2.77 -1.41 -11.96
CA ALA A 56 2.54 -1.46 -13.39
C ALA A 56 1.46 -0.44 -13.77
N ASN A 57 1.89 0.76 -14.14
CA ASN A 57 1.03 1.85 -14.61
C ASN A 57 1.69 2.55 -15.83
N PRO A 58 0.98 3.38 -16.59
CA PRO A 58 1.52 4.04 -17.77
C PRO A 58 2.76 4.90 -17.51
N HIS A 59 2.88 5.49 -16.30
CA HIS A 59 4.03 6.32 -15.94
C HIS A 59 5.29 5.50 -15.64
N ALA A 60 5.12 4.22 -15.25
CA ALA A 60 6.23 3.33 -14.91
C ALA A 60 7.16 3.09 -16.09
N ILE A 61 6.65 3.07 -17.32
CA ILE A 61 7.46 2.84 -18.52
C ILE A 61 8.51 3.96 -18.69
N ALA A 62 8.10 5.21 -18.57
CA ALA A 62 9.02 6.35 -18.67
C ALA A 62 10.04 6.36 -17.52
N GLN A 63 9.62 5.95 -16.32
CA GLN A 63 10.49 5.85 -15.14
C GLN A 63 11.54 4.75 -15.33
N ILE A 64 11.15 3.56 -15.79
CA ILE A 64 12.05 2.44 -16.05
C ILE A 64 13.13 2.86 -17.05
N LEU A 65 12.76 3.53 -18.15
CA LEU A 65 13.71 4.01 -19.14
C LEU A 65 14.72 5.01 -18.56
N ARG A 66 14.30 5.87 -17.61
CA ARG A 66 15.19 6.83 -16.93
C ARG A 66 16.14 6.14 -15.93
N TRP A 67 15.72 5.02 -15.35
CA TRP A 67 16.48 4.31 -14.33
C TRP A 67 17.35 3.18 -14.91
N LEU A 68 17.12 2.80 -16.14
CA LEU A 68 17.87 1.72 -16.79
C LEU A 68 19.36 2.07 -16.84
N GLY A 69 20.17 1.20 -16.24
CA GLY A 69 21.63 1.37 -16.16
C GLY A 69 22.13 2.30 -15.02
N ARG A 70 21.23 2.81 -14.17
CA ARG A 70 21.62 3.63 -13.03
C ARG A 70 21.64 2.77 -11.76
N GLU A 71 22.76 2.72 -11.05
CA GLU A 71 22.91 1.94 -9.81
C GLU A 71 22.29 2.64 -8.58
N ASP A 72 22.09 3.97 -8.63
CA ASP A 72 21.46 4.79 -7.61
C ASP A 72 19.92 4.86 -7.76
N ALA A 73 19.35 4.16 -8.73
CA ALA A 73 17.91 4.18 -8.98
C ALA A 73 17.14 3.39 -7.90
N PRO A 74 15.92 3.83 -7.52
CA PRO A 74 15.06 3.11 -6.58
C PRO A 74 14.72 1.68 -7.02
N LEU A 75 14.71 1.42 -8.32
CA LEU A 75 14.55 0.10 -8.92
C LEU A 75 15.78 -0.24 -9.75
N LEU A 76 16.59 -1.15 -9.25
CA LEU A 76 17.74 -1.67 -9.99
C LEU A 76 17.30 -2.84 -10.88
N PHE A 77 17.22 -2.60 -12.17
CA PHE A 77 16.87 -3.61 -13.15
C PHE A 77 18.10 -3.98 -14.01
N ARG A 78 18.70 -5.11 -13.69
CA ARG A 78 19.84 -5.66 -14.45
C ARG A 78 19.34 -6.64 -15.49
N LEU A 79 19.56 -6.31 -16.76
CA LEU A 79 19.24 -7.20 -17.88
C LEU A 79 20.07 -8.48 -17.80
N ARG A 80 19.41 -9.61 -17.89
CA ARG A 80 20.04 -10.94 -17.92
C ARG A 80 19.50 -11.73 -19.11
N ALA A 81 20.29 -12.67 -19.62
CA ALA A 81 19.87 -13.65 -20.61
C ALA A 81 19.02 -14.76 -19.94
N ASP A 82 17.91 -14.38 -19.33
CA ASP A 82 16.97 -15.25 -18.62
C ASP A 82 15.57 -15.09 -19.21
N THR A 83 15.03 -16.15 -19.78
CA THR A 83 13.70 -16.18 -20.39
C THR A 83 12.58 -15.85 -19.40
N ARG A 84 12.77 -16.16 -18.10
CA ARG A 84 11.81 -15.83 -17.05
C ARG A 84 11.74 -14.32 -16.83
N GLN A 85 12.89 -13.63 -16.81
CA GLN A 85 12.97 -12.17 -16.70
C GLN A 85 12.27 -11.48 -17.89
N TRP A 86 12.52 -11.94 -19.12
CA TRP A 86 11.89 -11.38 -20.30
C TRP A 86 10.39 -11.61 -20.35
N ARG A 87 9.93 -12.81 -19.97
CA ARG A 87 8.50 -13.13 -19.89
C ARG A 87 7.81 -12.28 -18.83
N TRP A 88 8.46 -12.08 -17.67
CA TRP A 88 7.96 -11.20 -16.62
C TRP A 88 7.89 -9.75 -17.09
N GLY A 89 8.97 -9.24 -17.72
CA GLY A 89 9.03 -7.87 -18.26
C GLY A 89 7.93 -7.60 -19.28
N LEU A 90 7.71 -8.53 -20.22
CA LEU A 90 6.61 -8.39 -21.19
C LEU A 90 5.24 -8.33 -20.50
N ARG A 91 4.99 -9.20 -19.51
CA ARG A 91 3.74 -9.16 -18.73
C ARG A 91 3.60 -7.85 -17.97
N PHE A 92 4.67 -7.36 -17.35
CA PHE A 92 4.67 -6.08 -16.66
C PHE A 92 4.28 -4.93 -17.61
N LEU A 93 4.88 -4.87 -18.80
CA LEU A 93 4.55 -3.86 -19.82
C LEU A 93 3.08 -3.95 -20.26
N LEU A 94 2.54 -5.16 -20.43
CA LEU A 94 1.12 -5.35 -20.73
C LEU A 94 0.21 -4.83 -19.59
N GLU A 95 0.61 -5.03 -18.33
CA GLU A 95 -0.16 -4.52 -17.19
C GLU A 95 -0.05 -3.00 -17.02
N CYS A 96 0.91 -2.33 -17.67
CA CYS A 96 0.99 -0.87 -17.74
C CYS A 96 -0.06 -0.22 -18.67
N LEU A 97 -0.82 -0.99 -19.43
CA LEU A 97 -1.88 -0.45 -20.27
C LEU A 97 -2.98 0.21 -19.43
N PRO A 98 -3.49 1.40 -19.79
CA PRO A 98 -4.40 2.19 -18.95
C PRO A 98 -5.62 1.40 -18.46
N TRP A 99 -6.25 0.61 -19.33
CA TRP A 99 -7.42 -0.18 -18.96
C TRP A 99 -7.08 -1.35 -18.00
N ARG A 100 -5.90 -1.94 -18.11
CA ARG A 100 -5.40 -2.95 -17.18
C ARG A 100 -5.06 -2.34 -15.83
N THR A 101 -4.34 -1.22 -15.83
CA THR A 101 -4.04 -0.46 -14.62
C THR A 101 -5.33 -0.13 -13.85
N ARG A 102 -6.36 0.41 -14.54
CA ARG A 102 -7.65 0.71 -13.91
C ARG A 102 -8.31 -0.53 -13.31
N ARG A 103 -8.33 -1.66 -14.04
CA ARG A 103 -8.86 -2.93 -13.54
C ARG A 103 -8.11 -3.39 -12.30
N ASN A 104 -6.78 -3.28 -12.31
CA ASN A 104 -5.92 -3.68 -11.20
C ASN A 104 -6.12 -2.78 -9.99
N ILE A 105 -6.26 -1.46 -10.16
CA ILE A 105 -6.65 -0.54 -9.09
C ILE A 105 -7.94 -1.02 -8.43
N GLY A 106 -8.98 -1.32 -9.21
CA GLY A 106 -10.25 -1.79 -8.66
C GLY A 106 -10.15 -3.11 -7.90
N ALA A 107 -9.27 -4.03 -8.33
CA ALA A 107 -9.04 -5.28 -7.61
C ALA A 107 -8.30 -5.05 -6.28
N ILE A 108 -7.25 -4.21 -6.29
CA ILE A 108 -6.49 -3.85 -5.10
C ILE A 108 -7.38 -3.09 -4.11
N MET A 109 -8.17 -2.12 -4.58
CA MET A 109 -9.09 -1.34 -3.74
C MET A 109 -10.09 -2.22 -2.99
N ARG A 110 -10.74 -3.16 -3.68
CA ARG A 110 -11.68 -4.08 -3.03
C ARG A 110 -11.01 -4.87 -1.90
N LEU A 111 -9.80 -5.37 -2.15
CA LEU A 111 -9.05 -6.11 -1.14
C LEU A 111 -8.59 -5.20 0.01
N ALA A 112 -8.13 -3.99 -0.30
CA ALA A 112 -7.66 -3.03 0.71
C ALA A 112 -8.79 -2.57 1.63
N LEU A 113 -9.96 -2.24 1.09
CA LEU A 113 -11.16 -1.89 1.86
C LEU A 113 -11.60 -3.05 2.75
N TYR A 114 -11.72 -4.26 2.18
CA TYR A 114 -12.04 -5.45 2.96
C TYR A 114 -11.04 -5.71 4.09
N SER A 115 -9.73 -5.57 3.80
CA SER A 115 -8.67 -5.77 4.80
C SER A 115 -8.74 -4.75 5.93
N ARG A 116 -9.00 -3.47 5.61
CA ARG A 116 -9.21 -2.42 6.61
C ARG A 116 -10.38 -2.75 7.54
N ASP A 117 -11.52 -3.11 6.96
CA ASP A 117 -12.73 -3.39 7.71
C ASP A 117 -12.58 -4.67 8.57
N ALA A 118 -11.92 -5.70 8.03
CA ALA A 118 -11.57 -6.91 8.76
C ALA A 118 -10.63 -6.63 9.95
N LEU A 119 -9.65 -5.73 9.77
CA LEU A 119 -8.76 -5.32 10.86
C LEU A 119 -9.51 -4.56 11.96
N LYS A 120 -10.44 -3.66 11.60
CA LYS A 120 -11.29 -2.97 12.56
C LYS A 120 -12.14 -3.96 13.36
N ALA A 121 -12.75 -4.92 12.68
CA ALA A 121 -13.54 -5.98 13.33
C ALA A 121 -12.67 -6.83 14.28
N LEU A 122 -11.48 -7.24 13.83
CA LEU A 122 -10.53 -8.01 14.64
C LEU A 122 -10.11 -7.27 15.91
N ARG A 123 -9.83 -5.96 15.83
CA ARG A 123 -9.53 -5.14 17.01
C ARG A 123 -10.71 -5.09 18.00
N ALA A 124 -11.89 -4.87 17.46
CA ALA A 124 -13.11 -4.84 18.29
C ALA A 124 -13.38 -6.19 18.98
N GLU A 125 -13.14 -7.31 18.29
CA GLU A 125 -13.33 -8.66 18.81
C GLU A 125 -12.29 -9.03 19.86
N THR A 126 -11.02 -8.67 19.64
CA THR A 126 -9.91 -9.08 20.51
C THR A 126 -9.62 -8.12 21.64
N GLY A 127 -10.04 -6.86 21.51
CA GLY A 127 -9.72 -5.80 22.48
C GLY A 127 -8.22 -5.51 22.59
N ILE A 128 -7.40 -5.88 21.59
CA ILE A 128 -5.95 -5.62 21.64
C ILE A 128 -5.67 -4.12 21.64
N GLU A 129 -4.80 -3.71 22.55
CA GLU A 129 -4.31 -2.34 22.64
C GLU A 129 -2.92 -2.23 22.02
N TYR A 130 -2.73 -1.22 21.20
CA TYR A 130 -1.47 -0.81 20.59
C TYR A 130 -1.60 0.64 20.11
N ASP A 131 -0.50 1.29 19.76
CA ASP A 131 -0.47 2.71 19.36
C ASP A 131 -1.17 2.97 18.03
N HIS A 132 -2.42 2.53 17.86
CA HIS A 132 -3.18 2.77 16.64
C HIS A 132 -3.84 4.15 16.65
N ALA A 133 -3.87 4.80 15.50
CA ALA A 133 -4.58 6.04 15.29
C ALA A 133 -5.41 5.96 13.99
N GLU A 134 -6.69 6.31 14.07
CA GLU A 134 -7.61 6.34 12.92
C GLU A 134 -7.83 7.79 12.46
N ARG A 135 -6.73 8.51 12.17
CA ARG A 135 -6.76 9.93 11.73
C ARG A 135 -6.67 10.08 10.23
N GLY A 136 -6.69 8.97 9.50
CA GLY A 136 -6.49 8.97 8.06
C GLY A 136 -5.03 9.12 7.64
N ILE A 137 -4.81 9.28 6.34
CA ILE A 137 -3.50 9.47 5.73
C ILE A 137 -3.49 10.76 4.94
N LEU A 138 -2.51 11.61 5.24
CA LEU A 138 -2.31 12.89 4.60
C LEU A 138 -1.18 12.78 3.56
N HIS A 139 -1.46 13.16 2.33
CA HIS A 139 -0.47 13.33 1.29
C HIS A 139 -0.30 14.82 0.98
N PHE A 140 0.92 15.30 0.86
CA PHE A 140 1.21 16.65 0.40
C PHE A 140 2.21 16.63 -0.75
N TYR A 141 2.13 17.64 -1.60
CA TYR A 141 2.94 17.75 -2.81
C TYR A 141 3.63 19.11 -2.87
N THR A 142 4.90 19.09 -3.24
CA THR A 142 5.72 20.29 -3.46
C THR A 142 5.95 20.59 -4.94
N SER A 143 5.42 19.75 -5.83
CA SER A 143 5.48 19.90 -7.28
C SER A 143 4.08 19.92 -7.87
N ALA A 144 3.76 20.96 -8.64
CA ALA A 144 2.48 21.08 -9.32
C ALA A 144 2.22 19.89 -10.28
N ALA A 145 3.25 19.43 -10.99
CA ALA A 145 3.11 18.29 -11.90
C ALA A 145 2.77 16.98 -11.15
N GLN A 146 3.39 16.74 -9.99
CA GLN A 146 3.06 15.59 -9.15
C GLN A 146 1.65 15.70 -8.57
N PHE A 147 1.23 16.88 -8.15
CA PHE A 147 -0.11 17.11 -7.64
C PHE A 147 -1.18 16.86 -8.71
N GLU A 148 -0.98 17.34 -9.93
CA GLU A 148 -1.91 17.06 -11.04
C GLU A 148 -1.97 15.57 -11.38
N SER A 149 -0.84 14.87 -11.38
CA SER A 149 -0.83 13.42 -11.56
C SER A 149 -1.61 12.70 -10.46
N ALA A 150 -1.43 13.11 -9.20
CA ALA A 150 -2.15 12.56 -8.06
C ALA A 150 -3.65 12.79 -8.14
N ARG A 151 -4.10 13.94 -8.64
CA ARG A 151 -5.53 14.23 -8.90
C ARG A 151 -6.17 13.24 -9.87
N GLY A 152 -5.42 12.83 -10.91
CA GLY A 152 -5.87 11.79 -11.85
C GLY A 152 -6.06 10.44 -11.16
N ALA A 153 -5.08 9.99 -10.40
CA ALA A 153 -5.13 8.73 -9.65
C ALA A 153 -6.24 8.74 -8.59
N LEU A 154 -6.41 9.86 -7.88
CA LEU A 154 -7.45 10.05 -6.88
C LEU A 154 -8.86 9.85 -7.44
N ARG A 155 -9.16 10.41 -8.61
CA ARG A 155 -10.47 10.21 -9.27
C ARG A 155 -10.77 8.73 -9.49
N VAL A 156 -9.78 8.00 -10.03
CA VAL A 156 -9.95 6.56 -10.30
C VAL A 156 -10.14 5.79 -8.99
N MET A 157 -9.38 6.08 -7.95
CA MET A 157 -9.52 5.39 -6.65
C MET A 157 -10.86 5.69 -5.99
N ASN A 158 -11.36 6.93 -6.10
CA ASN A 158 -12.66 7.32 -5.55
C ASN A 158 -13.84 6.62 -6.23
N GLU A 159 -13.74 6.29 -7.52
CA GLU A 159 -14.73 5.44 -8.19
C GLU A 159 -14.85 4.04 -7.56
N PHE A 160 -13.80 3.59 -6.87
CA PHE A 160 -13.76 2.32 -6.13
C PHE A 160 -13.95 2.49 -4.62
N GLY A 161 -14.34 3.68 -4.14
CA GLY A 161 -14.71 3.91 -2.74
C GLY A 161 -13.56 4.29 -1.81
N CYS A 162 -12.44 4.84 -2.33
CA CYS A 162 -11.31 5.24 -1.50
C CYS A 162 -11.62 6.38 -0.52
N GLY A 163 -12.49 7.32 -0.91
CA GLY A 163 -12.85 8.46 -0.07
C GLY A 163 -11.73 9.49 0.11
N ARG A 164 -10.81 9.63 -0.86
CA ARG A 164 -9.77 10.67 -0.83
C ARG A 164 -10.34 12.03 -1.21
N GLU A 165 -9.99 13.06 -0.47
CA GLU A 165 -10.39 14.44 -0.70
C GLU A 165 -9.18 15.31 -0.98
N LEU A 166 -9.28 16.16 -2.02
CA LEU A 166 -8.26 17.18 -2.27
C LEU A 166 -8.28 18.23 -1.18
N LYS A 167 -7.09 18.71 -0.78
CA LYS A 167 -6.90 19.72 0.25
C LYS A 167 -5.98 20.82 -0.24
N THR A 168 -6.34 22.05 0.10
CA THR A 168 -5.46 23.21 -0.04
C THR A 168 -4.33 23.18 0.97
N PRO A 169 -3.23 23.93 0.78
CA PRO A 169 -2.15 24.02 1.75
C PRO A 169 -2.63 24.43 3.15
N GLN A 170 -3.61 25.31 3.26
CA GLN A 170 -4.18 25.78 4.52
C GLN A 170 -4.98 24.68 5.23
N GLU A 171 -5.76 23.90 4.49
CA GLU A 171 -6.50 22.76 5.03
C GLU A 171 -5.55 21.65 5.50
N LEU A 172 -4.43 21.43 4.78
CA LEU A 172 -3.39 20.50 5.20
C LEU A 172 -2.76 20.93 6.52
N LEU A 173 -2.45 22.22 6.67
CA LEU A 173 -1.90 22.80 7.90
C LEU A 173 -2.88 22.65 9.09
N ALA A 174 -4.18 22.77 8.83
CA ALA A 174 -5.19 22.58 9.86
C ALA A 174 -5.28 21.13 10.35
N ILE A 175 -5.02 20.15 9.46
CA ILE A 175 -4.99 18.72 9.81
C ILE A 175 -3.66 18.36 10.50
N GLU A 176 -2.53 18.86 9.96
CA GLU A 176 -1.19 18.57 10.46
C GLU A 176 -0.38 19.86 10.66
N PRO A 177 -0.43 20.46 11.86
CA PRO A 177 0.26 21.71 12.15
C PRO A 177 1.79 21.65 11.98
N ALA A 178 2.41 20.48 12.05
CA ALA A 178 3.85 20.33 11.84
C ALA A 178 4.30 20.71 10.41
N LEU A 179 3.38 20.79 9.46
CA LEU A 179 3.64 21.26 8.09
C LEU A 179 3.93 22.76 7.99
N GLY A 180 3.79 23.52 9.09
CA GLY A 180 3.93 24.99 9.09
C GLY A 180 5.20 25.49 8.42
N HIS A 181 6.34 24.89 8.72
CA HIS A 181 7.64 25.27 8.10
C HIS A 181 7.74 24.90 6.60
N ALA A 182 7.00 23.90 6.16
CA ALA A 182 7.01 23.46 4.76
C ALA A 182 5.93 24.17 3.91
N LEU A 183 4.99 24.86 4.53
CA LEU A 183 3.82 25.46 3.89
C LEU A 183 4.13 26.27 2.63
N PRO A 184 5.17 27.15 2.60
CA PRO A 184 5.51 27.92 1.40
C PRO A 184 5.89 27.08 0.18
N ARG A 185 6.22 25.80 0.39
CA ARG A 185 6.63 24.86 -0.65
C ARG A 185 5.51 23.90 -1.06
N ILE A 186 4.42 23.86 -0.30
CA ILE A 186 3.30 22.93 -0.54
C ILE A 186 2.35 23.55 -1.56
N VAL A 187 2.09 22.85 -2.65
CA VAL A 187 1.17 23.26 -3.71
C VAL A 187 -0.25 22.72 -3.52
N GLY A 188 -0.41 21.70 -2.69
CA GLY A 188 -1.67 21.06 -2.37
C GLY A 188 -1.46 19.66 -1.85
N GLY A 189 -2.54 18.96 -1.56
CA GLY A 189 -2.50 17.59 -1.08
C GLY A 189 -3.85 16.90 -1.13
N ASP A 190 -3.92 15.76 -0.47
CA ASP A 190 -5.15 15.03 -0.27
C ASP A 190 -5.16 14.30 1.08
N HIS A 191 -6.33 14.04 1.57
CA HIS A 191 -6.56 13.30 2.82
C HIS A 191 -7.52 12.14 2.55
N ALA A 192 -7.17 10.96 3.05
CA ALA A 192 -8.01 9.78 3.08
C ALA A 192 -8.32 9.42 4.54
N ALA A 193 -9.59 9.44 4.94
CA ALA A 193 -10.04 9.08 6.29
C ALA A 193 -10.11 7.56 6.50
#